data_bafd12af8911284f6b7bd3929c775d9e
#
_entry.id   bafd12af8911284f6b7bd3929c775d9e
#
_cell.length_a   1.000
_cell.length_b   1.000
_cell.length_c   1.000
_cell.angle_alpha   90.00
_cell.angle_beta   90.00
_cell.angle_gamma   90.00
#
_symmetry.space_group_name_H-M   'P 1'
#
loop_
_entity.id
_entity.type
_entity.pdbx_description
1 polymer ?
#
loop_
_entity_poly.entity_id
_entity_poly.type
_entity_poly.pdbx_seq_one_letter_code
_entity_poly.pdbx_strand_id
1 'polypeptide(L)'
;YYIQEPSAMAPASILPVEDGDVVLDICAAPGGKSTELAAKLHGTGFLISNDISNSRAKALLKNLELFGIGNMCVVSEAPNKLSTKFYQTFDKILIDAPCSGEGMFRKSQSMVTAWENNGVELFAGLQRGILNEVVKMLKPGGTMLYSTCTFSPEENEQSIEYLLSLDDTLELIEVPKYPGFCNGNPAWGKTENAELEKCARLWPHHIEGEGHFVALIHKKEAEQTQVFQSWIHRGCKPDKNAEEFFTHISADAGIKSAYIEENNGRLYYMAECMPDVSGLRMLRQGLFLGEIKKNRFE
;
A
#
# COMPACT_ATOMS: atom_id res chain seq x y z
N TYR A 1 -8.12 17.17 0.01
CA TYR A 1 -8.86 15.94 -0.29
C TYR A 1 -8.35 15.34 -1.59
N TYR A 2 -8.22 14.01 -1.64
CA TYR A 2 -7.93 13.27 -2.86
C TYR A 2 -9.24 12.66 -3.38
N ILE A 3 -9.70 13.10 -4.53
CA ILE A 3 -10.94 12.60 -5.13
C ILE A 3 -10.61 11.39 -5.99
N GLN A 4 -11.24 10.27 -5.72
CA GLN A 4 -11.12 9.04 -6.47
C GLN A 4 -12.49 8.62 -7.05
N GLU A 5 -12.46 7.64 -7.90
CA GLU A 5 -13.63 6.90 -8.32
C GLU A 5 -14.22 6.17 -7.09
N PRO A 6 -15.54 6.21 -6.85
CA PRO A 6 -16.14 5.72 -5.60
C PRO A 6 -15.77 4.27 -5.24
N SER A 7 -15.80 3.33 -6.20
CA SER A 7 -15.45 1.94 -5.91
C SER A 7 -13.96 1.76 -5.59
N ALA A 8 -13.07 2.61 -6.15
CA ALA A 8 -11.64 2.59 -5.88
C ALA A 8 -11.28 3.11 -4.48
N MET A 9 -12.18 3.78 -3.78
CA MET A 9 -12.00 4.21 -2.38
C MET A 9 -12.21 3.05 -1.41
N ALA A 10 -13.07 2.09 -1.73
CA ALA A 10 -13.45 1.00 -0.83
C ALA A 10 -12.27 0.20 -0.26
N PRO A 11 -11.23 -0.21 -1.04
CA PRO A 11 -10.15 -1.02 -0.50
C PRO A 11 -9.39 -0.37 0.67
N ALA A 12 -8.93 0.86 0.52
CA ALA A 12 -8.20 1.55 1.59
C ALA A 12 -9.10 1.89 2.77
N SER A 13 -10.39 2.17 2.52
CA SER A 13 -11.38 2.42 3.58
C SER A 13 -11.65 1.17 4.42
N ILE A 14 -11.72 -0.01 3.80
CA ILE A 14 -12.05 -1.28 4.45
C ILE A 14 -10.86 -1.83 5.25
N LEU A 15 -9.63 -1.70 4.77
CA LEU A 15 -8.46 -2.21 5.50
C LEU A 15 -8.37 -1.54 6.88
N PRO A 16 -8.41 -2.32 7.99
CA PRO A 16 -8.50 -1.79 9.36
C PRO A 16 -7.11 -1.34 9.85
N VAL A 17 -6.61 -0.23 9.30
CA VAL A 17 -5.34 0.39 9.73
C VAL A 17 -5.55 1.13 11.05
N GLU A 18 -4.63 0.92 11.99
CA GLU A 18 -4.62 1.49 13.33
C GLU A 18 -3.36 2.32 13.58
N ASP A 19 -3.40 3.15 14.61
CA ASP A 19 -2.24 3.94 15.04
C ASP A 19 -1.06 3.04 15.40
N GLY A 20 0.11 3.37 14.84
CA GLY A 20 1.33 2.62 15.08
C GLY A 20 1.59 1.46 14.11
N ASP A 21 0.64 1.10 13.25
CA ASP A 21 0.82 0.04 12.26
C ASP A 21 1.97 0.32 11.29
N VAL A 22 2.67 -0.74 10.88
CA VAL A 22 3.56 -0.75 9.74
C VAL A 22 2.79 -1.30 8.54
N VAL A 23 2.54 -0.43 7.55
CA VAL A 23 1.64 -0.69 6.43
C VAL A 23 2.42 -0.78 5.12
N LEU A 24 2.07 -1.75 4.27
CA LEU A 24 2.54 -1.85 2.89
C LEU A 24 1.38 -1.63 1.91
N ASP A 25 1.56 -0.71 0.96
CA ASP A 25 0.78 -0.64 -0.27
C ASP A 25 1.67 -1.11 -1.42
N ILE A 26 1.47 -2.35 -1.90
CA ILE A 26 2.45 -2.99 -2.80
C ILE A 26 2.31 -2.59 -4.26
N CYS A 27 1.14 -2.13 -4.70
CA CYS A 27 0.85 -1.68 -6.06
C CYS A 27 0.26 -0.25 -6.05
N ALA A 28 0.96 0.66 -5.39
CA ALA A 28 0.43 1.90 -4.83
C ALA A 28 0.06 3.00 -5.84
N ALA A 29 0.72 3.03 -7.00
CA ALA A 29 0.53 4.16 -7.92
C ALA A 29 -0.89 4.21 -8.54
N PRO A 30 -1.50 5.39 -8.63
CA PRO A 30 -0.91 6.72 -8.48
C PRO A 30 -0.89 7.31 -7.04
N GLY A 31 -1.39 6.59 -6.00
CA GLY A 31 -1.24 6.99 -4.60
C GLY A 31 -2.54 7.37 -3.87
N GLY A 32 -3.69 7.27 -4.52
CA GLY A 32 -4.96 7.59 -3.88
C GLY A 32 -5.26 6.70 -2.67
N LYS A 33 -4.99 5.40 -2.77
CA LYS A 33 -5.16 4.47 -1.64
C LYS A 33 -4.08 4.69 -0.57
N SER A 34 -2.82 4.90 -0.98
CA SER A 34 -1.73 5.23 -0.05
C SER A 34 -2.00 6.49 0.77
N THR A 35 -2.61 7.54 0.18
CA THR A 35 -2.95 8.76 0.93
C THR A 35 -4.00 8.51 2.01
N GLU A 36 -4.96 7.63 1.75
CA GLU A 36 -5.97 7.24 2.72
C GLU A 36 -5.38 6.37 3.84
N LEU A 37 -4.52 5.39 3.50
CA LEU A 37 -3.81 4.58 4.49
C LEU A 37 -2.95 5.46 5.42
N ALA A 38 -2.22 6.43 4.85
CA ALA A 38 -1.44 7.38 5.63
C ALA A 38 -2.31 8.26 6.55
N ALA A 39 -3.49 8.66 6.08
CA ALA A 39 -4.43 9.43 6.90
C ALA A 39 -4.91 8.63 8.12
N LYS A 40 -5.18 7.33 7.96
CA LYS A 40 -5.58 6.43 9.05
C LYS A 40 -4.49 6.22 10.10
N LEU A 41 -3.21 6.36 9.72
CA LEU A 41 -2.08 6.27 10.66
C LEU A 41 -1.94 7.52 11.56
N HIS A 42 -2.66 8.61 11.29
CA HIS A 42 -2.62 9.86 12.06
C HIS A 42 -1.21 10.37 12.38
N GLY A 43 -0.25 10.14 11.47
CA GLY A 43 1.16 10.51 11.65
C GLY A 43 1.96 9.55 12.53
N THR A 44 1.35 8.47 13.02
CA THR A 44 2.01 7.38 13.76
C THR A 44 2.33 6.21 12.83
N GLY A 45 3.03 5.19 13.31
CA GLY A 45 3.37 4.04 12.46
C GLY A 45 4.18 4.41 11.22
N PHE A 46 4.13 3.57 10.19
CA PHE A 46 4.90 3.80 8.97
C PHE A 46 4.24 3.20 7.71
N LEU A 47 4.27 3.95 6.61
CA LEU A 47 3.75 3.50 5.31
C LEU A 47 4.88 3.26 4.32
N ILE A 48 4.97 2.04 3.77
CA ILE A 48 5.77 1.76 2.58
C ILE A 48 4.82 1.65 1.39
N SER A 49 5.03 2.53 0.40
CA SER A 49 4.29 2.52 -0.85
C SER A 49 5.20 2.12 -2.00
N ASN A 50 4.85 1.04 -2.70
CA ASN A 50 5.64 0.48 -3.79
C ASN A 50 4.90 0.52 -5.11
N ASP A 51 5.63 0.77 -6.19
CA ASP A 51 5.18 0.43 -7.54
C ASP A 51 6.38 -0.06 -8.36
N ILE A 52 6.25 -1.19 -9.03
CA ILE A 52 7.33 -1.78 -9.82
C ILE A 52 7.82 -0.86 -10.94
N SER A 53 6.93 -0.01 -11.46
CA SER A 53 7.24 1.00 -12.47
C SER A 53 7.80 2.27 -11.85
N ASN A 54 9.06 2.57 -12.10
CA ASN A 54 9.71 3.79 -11.59
C ASN A 54 9.01 5.08 -12.03
N SER A 55 8.43 5.12 -13.22
CA SER A 55 7.68 6.29 -13.70
C SER A 55 6.38 6.48 -12.91
N ARG A 56 5.67 5.39 -12.60
CA ARG A 56 4.47 5.44 -11.77
C ARG A 56 4.80 5.76 -10.31
N ALA A 57 5.91 5.21 -9.78
CA ALA A 57 6.38 5.52 -8.42
C ALA A 57 6.74 7.02 -8.24
N LYS A 58 7.20 7.71 -9.29
CA LYS A 58 7.40 9.18 -9.27
C LYS A 58 6.08 9.95 -9.16
N ALA A 59 5.03 9.50 -9.83
CA ALA A 59 3.70 10.11 -9.72
C ALA A 59 3.09 9.85 -8.32
N LEU A 60 3.25 8.64 -7.81
CA LEU A 60 2.90 8.27 -6.43
C LEU A 60 3.59 9.19 -5.41
N LEU A 61 4.91 9.36 -5.51
CA LEU A 61 5.66 10.23 -4.62
C LEU A 61 5.12 11.67 -4.62
N LYS A 62 4.87 12.24 -5.82
CA LYS A 62 4.32 13.59 -5.94
C LYS A 62 2.98 13.74 -5.21
N ASN A 63 2.13 12.73 -5.28
CA ASN A 63 0.85 12.76 -4.56
C ASN A 63 1.06 12.69 -3.04
N LEU A 64 1.90 11.79 -2.54
CA LEU A 64 2.17 11.68 -1.10
C LEU A 64 2.81 12.97 -0.54
N GLU A 65 3.72 13.60 -1.29
CA GLU A 65 4.31 14.90 -0.91
C GLU A 65 3.28 16.02 -0.85
N LEU A 66 2.35 16.07 -1.81
CA LEU A 66 1.28 17.06 -1.85
C LEU A 66 0.39 17.00 -0.60
N PHE A 67 0.23 15.80 -0.02
CA PHE A 67 -0.54 15.59 1.20
C PHE A 67 0.29 15.73 2.48
N GLY A 68 1.58 16.05 2.38
CA GLY A 68 2.46 16.27 3.52
C GLY A 68 2.70 15.05 4.39
N ILE A 69 2.68 13.85 3.80
CA ILE A 69 2.86 12.60 4.52
C ILE A 69 4.34 12.45 4.89
N GLY A 70 4.65 12.43 6.20
CA GLY A 70 6.01 12.39 6.72
C GLY A 70 6.48 10.99 7.14
N ASN A 71 5.57 10.14 7.60
CA ASN A 71 5.86 8.78 8.06
C ASN A 71 5.76 7.75 6.91
N MET A 72 6.49 8.01 5.82
CA MET A 72 6.39 7.20 4.60
C MET A 72 7.74 6.93 3.93
N CYS A 73 7.76 5.87 3.12
CA CYS A 73 8.80 5.59 2.14
C CYS A 73 8.18 5.18 0.80
N VAL A 74 8.69 5.74 -0.29
CA VAL A 74 8.32 5.33 -1.65
C VAL A 74 9.47 4.56 -2.26
N VAL A 75 9.19 3.32 -2.67
CA VAL A 75 10.15 2.42 -3.31
C VAL A 75 9.66 1.98 -4.69
N SER A 76 10.58 1.52 -5.53
CA SER A 76 10.24 0.96 -6.84
C SER A 76 10.94 -0.38 -7.02
N GLU A 77 10.34 -1.44 -6.47
CA GLU A 77 10.93 -2.77 -6.40
C GLU A 77 9.97 -3.87 -6.84
N ALA A 78 10.55 -4.99 -7.26
CA ALA A 78 9.79 -6.21 -7.50
C ALA A 78 9.38 -6.87 -6.17
N PRO A 79 8.21 -7.54 -6.09
CA PRO A 79 7.70 -8.15 -4.86
C PRO A 79 8.67 -9.10 -4.17
N ASN A 80 9.41 -9.91 -4.92
CA ASN A 80 10.39 -10.86 -4.37
C ASN A 80 11.56 -10.17 -3.64
N LYS A 81 11.95 -8.98 -4.09
CA LYS A 81 13.00 -8.21 -3.40
C LYS A 81 12.47 -7.59 -2.11
N LEU A 82 11.21 -7.17 -2.12
CA LEU A 82 10.54 -6.69 -0.90
C LEU A 82 10.39 -7.81 0.13
N SER A 83 9.94 -9.00 -0.28
CA SER A 83 9.73 -10.13 0.64
C SER A 83 11.03 -10.64 1.27
N THR A 84 12.15 -10.57 0.54
CA THR A 84 13.48 -10.88 1.08
C THR A 84 13.89 -9.89 2.18
N LYS A 85 13.51 -8.61 2.04
CA LYS A 85 13.85 -7.56 3.00
C LYS A 85 12.89 -7.49 4.19
N PHE A 86 11.62 -7.72 3.94
CA PHE A 86 10.52 -7.43 4.88
C PHE A 86 9.75 -8.69 5.31
N TYR A 87 10.46 -9.77 5.62
CA TYR A 87 9.80 -10.99 6.13
C TYR A 87 9.07 -10.70 7.45
N GLN A 88 7.78 -11.05 7.55
CA GLN A 88 6.92 -10.84 8.73
C GLN A 88 7.03 -9.42 9.33
N THR A 89 6.98 -8.40 8.47
CA THR A 89 7.24 -7.00 8.88
C THR A 89 5.96 -6.18 9.01
N PHE A 90 4.95 -6.45 8.17
CA PHE A 90 3.79 -5.57 8.07
C PHE A 90 2.61 -6.06 8.92
N ASP A 91 2.01 -5.11 9.64
CA ASP A 91 0.74 -5.30 10.35
C ASP A 91 -0.43 -5.31 9.36
N LYS A 92 -0.35 -4.45 8.35
CA LYS A 92 -1.37 -4.35 7.30
C LYS A 92 -0.74 -4.30 5.91
N ILE A 93 -1.36 -5.00 4.95
CA ILE A 93 -0.93 -4.96 3.55
C ILE A 93 -2.13 -4.68 2.65
N LEU A 94 -2.01 -3.69 1.79
CA LEU A 94 -2.94 -3.46 0.68
C LEU A 94 -2.35 -4.00 -0.61
N ILE A 95 -3.14 -4.80 -1.33
CA ILE A 95 -2.82 -5.37 -2.64
C ILE A 95 -3.90 -4.91 -3.62
N ASP A 96 -3.76 -3.68 -4.14
CA ASP A 96 -4.58 -3.23 -5.26
C ASP A 96 -3.94 -3.76 -6.54
N ALA A 97 -4.31 -4.99 -6.89
CA ALA A 97 -3.54 -5.79 -7.83
C ALA A 97 -3.65 -5.28 -9.27
N PRO A 98 -2.56 -5.36 -10.06
CA PRO A 98 -2.67 -5.17 -11.49
C PRO A 98 -3.65 -6.20 -12.05
N CYS A 99 -4.62 -5.76 -12.84
CA CYS A 99 -5.70 -6.59 -13.33
C CYS A 99 -6.11 -6.24 -14.76
N SER A 100 -6.94 -7.07 -15.36
CA SER A 100 -7.47 -6.86 -16.72
C SER A 100 -8.33 -5.59 -16.85
N GLY A 101 -8.86 -5.07 -15.73
CA GLY A 101 -9.45 -3.75 -15.65
C GLY A 101 -10.85 -3.61 -16.29
N GLU A 102 -11.64 -4.66 -16.31
CA GLU A 102 -12.99 -4.67 -16.92
C GLU A 102 -13.90 -3.58 -16.35
N GLY A 103 -13.79 -3.29 -15.06
CA GLY A 103 -14.51 -2.18 -14.43
C GLY A 103 -14.13 -0.79 -14.96
N MET A 104 -13.03 -0.67 -15.70
CA MET A 104 -12.57 0.59 -16.25
C MET A 104 -12.92 0.80 -17.73
N PHE A 105 -13.61 -0.16 -18.36
CA PHE A 105 -13.93 -0.12 -19.81
C PHE A 105 -14.73 1.12 -20.20
N ARG A 106 -15.63 1.58 -19.33
CA ARG A 106 -16.42 2.80 -19.59
C ARG A 106 -15.57 4.08 -19.61
N LYS A 107 -14.42 4.08 -18.93
CA LYS A 107 -13.54 5.25 -18.82
C LYS A 107 -12.44 5.30 -19.88
N SER A 108 -12.03 4.14 -20.39
CA SER A 108 -10.84 4.09 -21.24
C SER A 108 -10.91 2.98 -22.27
N GLN A 109 -11.04 3.36 -23.54
CA GLN A 109 -10.97 2.41 -24.66
C GLN A 109 -9.63 1.66 -24.73
N SER A 110 -8.55 2.28 -24.25
CA SER A 110 -7.24 1.61 -24.18
C SER A 110 -7.23 0.40 -23.24
N MET A 111 -8.08 0.40 -22.19
CA MET A 111 -8.24 -0.77 -21.31
C MET A 111 -8.89 -1.94 -22.03
N VAL A 112 -9.90 -1.68 -22.85
CA VAL A 112 -10.52 -2.70 -23.68
C VAL A 112 -9.50 -3.33 -24.63
N THR A 113 -8.74 -2.50 -25.34
CA THR A 113 -7.68 -2.98 -26.25
C THR A 113 -6.59 -3.77 -25.50
N ALA A 114 -6.21 -3.34 -24.30
CA ALA A 114 -5.25 -4.08 -23.47
C ALA A 114 -5.80 -5.44 -23.03
N TRP A 115 -7.08 -5.51 -22.68
CA TRP A 115 -7.77 -6.74 -22.31
C TRP A 115 -7.84 -7.71 -23.50
N GLU A 116 -8.23 -7.22 -24.71
CA GLU A 116 -8.27 -8.02 -25.93
C GLU A 116 -6.91 -8.62 -26.31
N ASN A 117 -5.82 -7.89 -26.07
CA ASN A 117 -4.47 -8.32 -26.43
C ASN A 117 -3.84 -9.28 -25.40
N ASN A 118 -4.10 -9.07 -24.11
CA ASN A 118 -3.40 -9.76 -23.02
C ASN A 118 -4.23 -10.87 -22.38
N GLY A 119 -5.56 -10.75 -22.39
CA GLY A 119 -6.46 -11.68 -21.72
C GLY A 119 -6.39 -11.60 -20.19
N VAL A 120 -7.21 -12.39 -19.55
CA VAL A 120 -7.35 -12.48 -18.10
C VAL A 120 -6.19 -13.29 -17.48
N GLU A 121 -5.73 -14.35 -18.16
CA GLU A 121 -4.72 -15.27 -17.66
C GLU A 121 -3.37 -14.61 -17.38
N LEU A 122 -2.99 -13.62 -18.18
CA LEU A 122 -1.75 -12.86 -17.93
C LEU A 122 -1.79 -12.20 -16.57
N PHE A 123 -2.89 -11.50 -16.27
CA PHE A 123 -3.03 -10.76 -14.99
C PHE A 123 -3.20 -11.71 -13.82
N ALA A 124 -3.96 -12.79 -13.94
CA ALA A 124 -4.06 -13.83 -12.93
C ALA A 124 -2.69 -14.43 -12.59
N GLY A 125 -1.84 -14.63 -13.60
CA GLY A 125 -0.45 -15.08 -13.40
C GLY A 125 0.41 -14.06 -12.65
N LEU A 126 0.32 -12.78 -13.00
CA LEU A 126 1.01 -11.69 -12.30
C LEU A 126 0.57 -11.58 -10.83
N GLN A 127 -0.74 -11.65 -10.59
CA GLN A 127 -1.31 -11.61 -9.24
C GLN A 127 -0.81 -12.75 -8.37
N ARG A 128 -0.76 -13.99 -8.88
CA ARG A 128 -0.18 -15.13 -8.15
C ARG A 128 1.28 -14.90 -7.78
N GLY A 129 2.06 -14.28 -8.69
CA GLY A 129 3.43 -13.90 -8.40
C GLY A 129 3.55 -12.90 -7.24
N ILE A 130 2.65 -11.91 -7.18
CA ILE A 130 2.58 -10.95 -6.07
C ILE A 130 2.15 -11.65 -4.78
N LEU A 131 1.09 -12.44 -4.81
CA LEU A 131 0.53 -13.15 -3.65
C LEU A 131 1.54 -14.08 -2.98
N ASN A 132 2.34 -14.82 -3.78
CA ASN A 132 3.43 -15.67 -3.28
C ASN A 132 4.45 -14.91 -2.42
N GLU A 133 4.66 -13.64 -2.71
CA GLU A 133 5.63 -12.82 -1.98
C GLU A 133 4.98 -12.09 -0.80
N VAL A 134 3.76 -11.61 -0.97
CA VAL A 134 3.06 -10.83 0.07
C VAL A 134 2.79 -11.65 1.32
N VAL A 135 2.42 -12.93 1.18
CA VAL A 135 2.13 -13.82 2.31
C VAL A 135 3.30 -13.95 3.29
N LYS A 136 4.54 -13.82 2.78
CA LYS A 136 5.78 -13.88 3.57
C LYS A 136 6.02 -12.60 4.37
N MET A 137 5.46 -11.48 3.92
CA MET A 137 5.69 -10.15 4.50
C MET A 137 4.69 -9.79 5.60
N LEU A 138 3.53 -10.47 5.65
CA LEU A 138 2.52 -10.25 6.66
C LEU A 138 2.94 -10.89 7.98
N LYS A 139 2.87 -10.14 9.08
CA LYS A 139 3.06 -10.67 10.44
C LYS A 139 1.99 -11.69 10.81
N PRO A 140 2.28 -12.63 11.72
CA PRO A 140 1.23 -13.28 12.49
C PRO A 140 0.33 -12.23 13.17
N GLY A 141 -0.98 -12.44 13.19
CA GLY A 141 -1.97 -11.44 13.66
C GLY A 141 -2.25 -10.29 12.69
N GLY A 142 -1.50 -10.21 11.59
CA GLY A 142 -1.68 -9.16 10.59
C GLY A 142 -2.88 -9.36 9.67
N THR A 143 -3.27 -8.31 8.96
CA THR A 143 -4.39 -8.32 8.03
C THR A 143 -3.97 -7.77 6.68
N MET A 144 -4.35 -8.44 5.60
CA MET A 144 -4.18 -7.93 4.24
C MET A 144 -5.52 -7.81 3.51
N LEU A 145 -5.57 -6.85 2.62
CA LEU A 145 -6.71 -6.66 1.73
C LEU A 145 -6.25 -6.81 0.28
N TYR A 146 -6.93 -7.68 -0.44
CA TYR A 146 -6.78 -7.85 -1.87
C TYR A 146 -7.92 -7.17 -2.61
N SER A 147 -7.60 -6.43 -3.68
CA SER A 147 -8.58 -5.79 -4.53
C SER A 147 -8.17 -5.78 -6.00
N THR A 148 -9.17 -5.76 -6.87
CA THR A 148 -9.04 -5.56 -8.31
C THR A 148 -10.16 -4.67 -8.83
N CYS A 149 -9.96 -4.04 -9.96
CA CYS A 149 -11.03 -3.35 -10.70
C CYS A 149 -11.52 -4.19 -11.89
N THR A 150 -11.53 -5.53 -11.77
CA THR A 150 -12.05 -6.45 -12.78
C THR A 150 -13.20 -7.30 -12.23
N PHE A 151 -13.94 -7.95 -13.11
CA PHE A 151 -15.03 -8.85 -12.74
C PHE A 151 -14.70 -10.34 -12.97
N SER A 152 -13.54 -10.62 -13.55
CA SER A 152 -13.08 -11.98 -13.85
C SER A 152 -12.93 -12.84 -12.60
N PRO A 153 -13.55 -14.01 -12.53
CA PRO A 153 -13.37 -14.95 -11.43
C PRO A 153 -11.92 -15.44 -11.27
N GLU A 154 -11.17 -15.57 -12.36
CA GLU A 154 -9.79 -16.03 -12.39
C GLU A 154 -8.87 -15.08 -11.61
N GLU A 155 -9.18 -13.80 -11.66
CA GLU A 155 -8.44 -12.74 -10.97
C GLU A 155 -8.98 -12.43 -9.57
N ASN A 156 -10.18 -12.87 -9.25
CA ASN A 156 -10.91 -12.59 -8.02
C ASN A 156 -10.99 -13.84 -7.13
N GLU A 157 -12.09 -14.57 -7.13
CA GLU A 157 -12.32 -15.73 -6.24
C GLU A 157 -11.22 -16.78 -6.36
N GLN A 158 -10.78 -17.11 -7.59
CA GLN A 158 -9.71 -18.09 -7.79
C GLN A 158 -8.34 -17.61 -7.32
N SER A 159 -8.07 -16.30 -7.36
CA SER A 159 -6.86 -15.70 -6.77
C SER A 159 -6.91 -15.76 -5.25
N ILE A 160 -8.08 -15.60 -4.63
CA ILE A 160 -8.24 -15.74 -3.19
C ILE A 160 -8.10 -17.21 -2.74
N GLU A 161 -8.69 -18.17 -3.45
CA GLU A 161 -8.47 -19.60 -3.15
C GLU A 161 -6.97 -19.96 -3.25
N TYR A 162 -6.31 -19.44 -4.29
CA TYR A 162 -4.87 -19.64 -4.42
C TYR A 162 -4.10 -19.03 -3.23
N LEU A 163 -4.42 -17.81 -2.82
CA LEU A 163 -3.78 -17.16 -1.66
C LEU A 163 -3.95 -17.99 -0.38
N LEU A 164 -5.16 -18.45 -0.10
CA LEU A 164 -5.45 -19.30 1.07
C LEU A 164 -4.70 -20.64 1.03
N SER A 165 -4.39 -21.15 -0.16
CA SER A 165 -3.60 -22.38 -0.32
C SER A 165 -2.11 -22.23 -0.02
N LEU A 166 -1.59 -20.99 0.08
CA LEU A 166 -0.17 -20.73 0.31
C LEU A 166 0.24 -20.87 1.79
N ASP A 167 -0.69 -20.68 2.71
CA ASP A 167 -0.41 -20.69 4.15
C ASP A 167 -1.70 -21.01 4.92
N ASP A 168 -1.72 -22.15 5.64
CA ASP A 168 -2.88 -22.63 6.40
C ASP A 168 -3.28 -21.72 7.58
N THR A 169 -2.45 -20.75 7.91
CA THR A 169 -2.75 -19.74 8.93
C THR A 169 -3.60 -18.58 8.38
N LEU A 170 -3.80 -18.50 7.07
CA LEU A 170 -4.63 -17.46 6.45
C LEU A 170 -6.11 -17.86 6.53
N GLU A 171 -6.94 -16.88 6.84
CA GLU A 171 -8.39 -17.04 6.84
C GLU A 171 -9.08 -15.81 6.25
N LEU A 172 -10.19 -16.03 5.54
CA LEU A 172 -11.05 -14.94 5.11
C LEU A 172 -11.87 -14.43 6.30
N ILE A 173 -11.84 -13.12 6.47
CA ILE A 173 -12.74 -12.42 7.37
C ILE A 173 -13.79 -11.64 6.58
N GLU A 174 -14.95 -11.42 7.20
CA GLU A 174 -16.07 -10.75 6.53
C GLU A 174 -15.70 -9.33 6.12
N VAL A 175 -15.84 -9.04 4.82
CA VAL A 175 -15.74 -7.65 4.34
C VAL A 175 -16.99 -6.89 4.79
N PRO A 176 -16.86 -5.72 5.47
CA PRO A 176 -17.99 -4.89 5.81
C PRO A 176 -18.83 -4.54 4.57
N LYS A 177 -20.09 -4.91 4.56
CA LYS A 177 -20.98 -4.68 3.42
C LYS A 177 -21.69 -3.34 3.57
N TYR A 178 -21.46 -2.46 2.62
CA TYR A 178 -22.19 -1.20 2.47
C TYR A 178 -23.33 -1.36 1.46
N PRO A 179 -24.31 -0.44 1.41
CA PRO A 179 -25.37 -0.49 0.42
C PRO A 179 -24.82 -0.63 -1.01
N GLY A 180 -25.33 -1.61 -1.75
CA GLY A 180 -24.87 -1.94 -3.10
C GLY A 180 -23.73 -2.95 -3.20
N PHE A 181 -23.09 -3.35 -2.09
CA PHE A 181 -22.12 -4.43 -2.08
C PHE A 181 -22.82 -5.78 -2.14
N CYS A 182 -22.29 -6.67 -2.98
CA CYS A 182 -22.71 -8.07 -3.08
C CYS A 182 -21.66 -8.98 -2.47
N ASN A 183 -22.04 -10.19 -2.07
CA ASN A 183 -21.08 -11.20 -1.64
C ASN A 183 -20.23 -11.68 -2.82
N GLY A 184 -19.05 -12.21 -2.52
CA GLY A 184 -18.32 -13.06 -3.44
C GLY A 184 -19.13 -14.30 -3.80
N ASN A 185 -18.79 -14.98 -4.89
CA ASN A 185 -19.55 -16.14 -5.34
C ASN A 185 -18.71 -17.41 -5.26
N PRO A 186 -19.04 -18.35 -4.33
CA PRO A 186 -18.33 -19.63 -4.21
C PRO A 186 -18.26 -20.44 -5.51
N ALA A 187 -19.32 -20.40 -6.32
CA ALA A 187 -19.36 -21.13 -7.60
C ALA A 187 -18.38 -20.61 -8.66
N TRP A 188 -17.75 -19.48 -8.43
CA TRP A 188 -16.71 -18.90 -9.30
C TRP A 188 -15.30 -19.26 -8.84
N GLY A 189 -15.15 -19.81 -7.66
CA GLY A 189 -13.93 -20.48 -7.24
C GLY A 189 -13.70 -21.79 -7.98
N LYS A 190 -12.53 -22.41 -7.79
CA LYS A 190 -12.22 -23.74 -8.33
C LYS A 190 -12.71 -24.87 -7.44
N THR A 191 -12.84 -24.60 -6.14
CA THR A 191 -13.19 -25.57 -5.11
C THR A 191 -14.57 -25.30 -4.48
N GLU A 192 -15.32 -24.32 -5.01
CA GLU A 192 -16.61 -23.89 -4.46
C GLU A 192 -16.54 -23.59 -2.94
N ASN A 193 -15.43 -23.00 -2.51
CA ASN A 193 -15.21 -22.67 -1.11
C ASN A 193 -16.27 -21.66 -0.60
N ALA A 194 -17.14 -22.09 0.30
CA ALA A 194 -18.22 -21.26 0.86
C ALA A 194 -17.72 -19.98 1.55
N GLU A 195 -16.48 -19.97 2.07
CA GLU A 195 -15.88 -18.80 2.70
C GLU A 195 -15.73 -17.61 1.73
N LEU A 196 -15.75 -17.85 0.41
CA LEU A 196 -15.69 -16.78 -0.59
C LEU A 196 -16.89 -15.82 -0.54
N GLU A 197 -18.00 -16.21 0.08
CA GLU A 197 -19.12 -15.30 0.37
C GLU A 197 -18.73 -14.11 1.25
N LYS A 198 -17.66 -14.23 2.03
CA LYS A 198 -17.10 -13.15 2.86
C LYS A 198 -16.47 -12.03 2.04
N CYS A 199 -16.05 -12.30 0.80
CA CYS A 199 -15.57 -11.28 -0.13
C CYS A 199 -16.69 -10.32 -0.54
N ALA A 200 -16.34 -9.20 -1.12
CA ALA A 200 -17.29 -8.24 -1.65
C ALA A 200 -17.07 -7.98 -3.14
N ARG A 201 -18.17 -7.94 -3.88
CA ARG A 201 -18.23 -7.48 -5.28
C ARG A 201 -19.05 -6.19 -5.36
N LEU A 202 -18.44 -5.20 -5.95
CA LEU A 202 -19.02 -3.88 -6.19
C LEU A 202 -19.36 -3.80 -7.68
N TRP A 203 -20.65 -3.92 -7.99
CA TRP A 203 -21.11 -3.92 -9.37
C TRP A 203 -21.55 -2.53 -9.81
N PRO A 204 -21.21 -2.06 -11.03
CA PRO A 204 -21.54 -0.72 -11.49
C PRO A 204 -23.05 -0.46 -11.67
N HIS A 205 -23.89 -1.47 -11.61
CA HIS A 205 -25.35 -1.34 -11.63
C HIS A 205 -25.97 -1.35 -10.21
N HIS A 206 -25.16 -1.54 -9.18
CA HIS A 206 -25.60 -1.49 -7.77
C HIS A 206 -25.02 -0.30 -7.03
N ILE A 207 -23.93 0.31 -7.55
CA ILE A 207 -23.25 1.45 -6.93
C ILE A 207 -23.01 2.56 -7.95
N GLU A 208 -22.85 3.79 -7.47
CA GLU A 208 -22.37 4.90 -8.31
C GLU A 208 -20.86 4.84 -8.49
N GLY A 209 -20.36 3.83 -9.21
CA GLY A 209 -18.94 3.56 -9.43
C GLY A 209 -18.68 2.63 -10.60
N GLU A 210 -17.41 2.39 -10.89
CA GLU A 210 -16.98 1.55 -12.02
C GLU A 210 -16.93 0.06 -11.69
N GLY A 211 -16.81 -0.25 -10.41
CA GLY A 211 -16.79 -1.60 -9.89
C GLY A 211 -15.45 -2.08 -9.37
N HIS A 212 -15.52 -2.95 -8.36
CA HIS A 212 -14.35 -3.54 -7.70
C HIS A 212 -14.67 -4.92 -7.13
N PHE A 213 -13.62 -5.69 -6.88
CA PHE A 213 -13.64 -6.86 -6.00
C PHE A 213 -12.76 -6.58 -4.78
N VAL A 214 -13.20 -7.03 -3.61
CA VAL A 214 -12.46 -6.84 -2.34
C VAL A 214 -12.53 -8.12 -1.53
N ALA A 215 -11.39 -8.56 -1.00
CA ALA A 215 -11.28 -9.64 -0.04
C ALA A 215 -10.40 -9.22 1.13
N LEU A 216 -10.82 -9.52 2.36
CA LEU A 216 -10.09 -9.23 3.58
C LEU A 216 -9.59 -10.53 4.20
N ILE A 217 -8.28 -10.63 4.42
CA ILE A 217 -7.60 -11.84 4.84
C ILE A 217 -6.84 -11.55 6.13
N HIS A 218 -7.05 -12.39 7.14
CA HIS A 218 -6.33 -12.35 8.40
C HIS A 218 -5.33 -13.50 8.47
N LYS A 219 -4.16 -13.25 9.02
CA LYS A 219 -3.17 -14.27 9.37
C LYS A 219 -3.27 -14.55 10.86
N LYS A 220 -3.61 -15.80 11.23
CA LYS A 220 -3.76 -16.19 12.63
C LYS A 220 -2.54 -15.87 13.46
N GLU A 221 -2.76 -15.61 14.74
CA GLU A 221 -1.69 -15.37 15.70
C GLU A 221 -0.75 -16.59 15.77
N ALA A 222 0.53 -16.31 15.78
CA ALA A 222 1.60 -17.27 15.98
C ALA A 222 2.80 -16.58 16.60
N GLU A 223 3.75 -17.34 17.10
CA GLU A 223 5.01 -16.78 17.57
C GLU A 223 5.75 -16.13 16.39
N GLN A 224 6.07 -14.84 16.51
CA GLN A 224 6.82 -14.13 15.48
C GLN A 224 8.26 -14.60 15.47
N THR A 225 8.71 -15.16 14.36
CA THR A 225 10.05 -15.77 14.22
C THR A 225 11.15 -14.76 13.94
N GLN A 226 10.81 -13.57 13.45
CA GLN A 226 11.77 -12.51 13.16
C GLN A 226 11.23 -11.15 13.61
N VAL A 227 12.11 -10.34 14.17
CA VAL A 227 11.86 -8.92 14.42
C VAL A 227 12.43 -8.14 13.24
N PHE A 228 11.63 -7.27 12.62
CA PHE A 228 12.12 -6.46 11.52
C PHE A 228 13.23 -5.52 11.99
N GLN A 229 14.19 -5.24 11.10
CA GLN A 229 15.26 -4.29 11.41
C GLN A 229 14.73 -2.86 11.28
N SER A 230 14.89 -2.09 12.34
CA SER A 230 14.58 -0.66 12.33
C SER A 230 15.69 0.14 11.66
N TRP A 231 15.32 1.25 11.03
CA TRP A 231 16.26 2.23 10.53
C TRP A 231 17.09 2.83 11.68
N ILE A 232 18.39 2.95 11.47
CA ILE A 232 19.28 3.58 12.43
C ILE A 232 19.37 5.07 12.12
N HIS A 233 18.67 5.88 12.90
CA HIS A 233 18.73 7.33 12.75
C HIS A 233 20.10 7.85 13.11
N ARG A 234 20.73 8.59 12.20
CA ARG A 234 22.05 9.20 12.42
C ARG A 234 21.93 10.56 13.10
N GLY A 235 20.79 11.20 12.93
CA GLY A 235 20.55 12.56 13.38
C GLY A 235 21.45 13.58 12.66
N CYS A 236 20.94 14.75 12.44
CA CYS A 236 21.70 15.86 11.88
C CYS A 236 21.38 17.12 12.71
N LYS A 237 22.41 17.85 13.11
CA LYS A 237 22.19 19.20 13.66
C LYS A 237 21.92 20.11 12.46
N PRO A 238 20.82 20.87 12.48
CA PRO A 238 20.57 21.87 11.46
C PRO A 238 21.77 22.79 11.30
N ASP A 239 22.14 23.09 10.08
CA ASP A 239 23.11 24.14 9.75
C ASP A 239 22.59 25.50 10.26
N LYS A 240 23.49 26.44 10.52
CA LYS A 240 23.16 27.82 10.97
C LYS A 240 22.11 28.49 10.07
N ASN A 241 22.15 28.20 8.77
CA ASN A 241 21.21 28.79 7.81
C ASN A 241 19.78 28.19 7.94
N ALA A 242 19.64 27.03 8.54
CA ALA A 242 18.36 26.38 8.82
C ALA A 242 17.89 26.63 10.26
N GLU A 243 18.76 27.13 11.16
CA GLU A 243 18.43 27.35 12.59
C GLU A 243 17.22 28.27 12.77
N GLU A 244 17.13 29.35 12.00
CA GLU A 244 16.01 30.29 12.06
C GLU A 244 14.70 29.60 11.71
N PHE A 245 14.68 28.83 10.63
CA PHE A 245 13.52 28.04 10.23
C PHE A 245 13.11 27.06 11.33
N PHE A 246 14.04 26.28 11.87
CA PHE A 246 13.76 25.31 12.93
C PHE A 246 13.30 25.97 14.23
N THR A 247 13.80 27.14 14.55
CA THR A 247 13.36 27.91 15.72
C THR A 247 11.88 28.29 15.61
N HIS A 248 11.43 28.62 14.40
CA HIS A 248 10.04 29.03 14.18
C HIS A 248 9.05 27.85 14.14
N ILE A 249 9.46 26.68 13.65
CA ILE A 249 8.54 25.54 13.46
C ILE A 249 8.64 24.47 14.56
N SER A 250 9.78 24.35 15.24
CA SER A 250 10.04 23.21 16.14
C SER A 250 9.21 23.23 17.42
N ALA A 251 8.83 24.40 17.90
CA ALA A 251 8.05 24.52 19.14
C ALA A 251 6.63 23.93 19.00
N ASP A 252 6.01 24.12 17.84
CA ASP A 252 4.62 23.68 17.57
C ASP A 252 4.55 22.33 16.85
N ALA A 253 5.56 21.97 16.06
CA ALA A 253 5.56 20.77 15.23
C ALA A 253 6.19 19.53 15.88
N GLY A 254 6.77 19.65 17.09
CA GLY A 254 7.38 18.52 17.81
C GLY A 254 8.59 17.90 17.10
N ILE A 255 9.27 18.66 16.22
CA ILE A 255 10.42 18.16 15.45
C ILE A 255 11.60 17.91 16.36
N LYS A 256 12.06 16.65 16.40
CA LYS A 256 13.24 16.24 17.17
C LYS A 256 14.44 16.15 16.22
N SER A 257 15.54 16.86 16.53
CA SER A 257 16.77 16.86 15.72
C SER A 257 17.37 15.46 15.49
N ALA A 258 17.13 14.52 16.41
CA ALA A 258 17.56 13.13 16.29
C ALA A 258 17.00 12.41 15.05
N TYR A 259 15.87 12.88 14.54
CA TYR A 259 15.20 12.31 13.36
C TYR A 259 15.35 13.15 12.09
N ILE A 260 16.19 14.19 12.12
CA ILE A 260 16.53 14.94 10.90
C ILE A 260 17.73 14.27 10.25
N GLU A 261 17.61 13.98 8.97
CA GLU A 261 18.70 13.43 8.15
C GLU A 261 19.00 14.33 6.97
N GLU A 262 20.30 14.44 6.63
CA GLU A 262 20.77 15.20 5.48
C GLU A 262 21.18 14.24 4.35
N ASN A 263 20.72 14.54 3.15
CA ASN A 263 21.14 13.85 1.95
C ASN A 263 21.36 14.87 0.82
N ASN A 264 22.63 15.06 0.42
CA ASN A 264 23.04 15.99 -0.65
C ASN A 264 22.50 17.42 -0.47
N GLY A 265 22.62 17.97 0.73
CA GLY A 265 22.16 19.33 1.07
C GLY A 265 20.66 19.46 1.30
N ARG A 266 19.93 18.35 1.25
CA ARG A 266 18.49 18.28 1.52
C ARG A 266 18.24 17.70 2.89
N LEU A 267 17.36 18.33 3.65
CA LEU A 267 16.99 17.88 4.98
C LEU A 267 15.63 17.18 4.95
N TYR A 268 15.56 16.07 5.66
CA TYR A 268 14.36 15.23 5.79
C TYR A 268 14.08 14.96 7.25
N TYR A 269 12.81 14.99 7.63
CA TYR A 269 12.36 14.50 8.94
C TYR A 269 11.88 13.07 8.81
N MET A 270 12.51 12.17 9.55
CA MET A 270 12.28 10.74 9.49
C MET A 270 11.31 10.29 10.57
N ALA A 271 10.46 9.30 10.29
CA ALA A 271 9.60 8.70 11.30
C ALA A 271 10.42 7.84 12.28
N GLU A 272 10.06 7.88 13.58
CA GLU A 272 10.75 7.14 14.64
C GLU A 272 10.74 5.62 14.42
N CYS A 273 9.62 5.08 13.94
CA CYS A 273 9.38 3.63 13.75
C CYS A 273 9.67 3.14 12.32
N MET A 274 10.55 3.81 11.60
CA MET A 274 10.84 3.46 10.21
C MET A 274 11.56 2.10 10.09
N PRO A 275 11.09 1.17 9.22
CA PRO A 275 11.85 -0.03 8.86
C PRO A 275 13.14 0.28 8.11
N ASP A 276 14.13 -0.60 8.20
CA ASP A 276 15.36 -0.47 7.40
C ASP A 276 15.06 -0.74 5.92
N VAL A 277 15.15 0.31 5.10
CA VAL A 277 14.94 0.27 3.64
C VAL A 277 16.25 0.25 2.85
N SER A 278 17.38 0.07 3.51
CA SER A 278 18.70 0.02 2.85
C SER A 278 18.76 -1.09 1.79
N GLY A 279 19.40 -0.80 0.66
CA GLY A 279 19.52 -1.74 -0.46
C GLY A 279 18.32 -1.79 -1.42
N LEU A 280 17.24 -1.06 -1.13
CA LEU A 280 16.10 -0.91 -2.04
C LEU A 280 16.25 0.32 -2.95
N ARG A 281 15.61 0.27 -4.13
CA ARG A 281 15.47 1.45 -5.01
C ARG A 281 14.44 2.41 -4.42
N MET A 282 14.91 3.22 -3.51
CA MET A 282 14.12 4.20 -2.80
C MET A 282 14.05 5.52 -3.58
N LEU A 283 12.85 6.07 -3.76
CA LEU A 283 12.65 7.39 -4.33
C LEU A 283 12.70 8.48 -3.26
N ARG A 284 12.08 8.21 -2.12
CA ARG A 284 11.98 9.12 -1.00
C ARG A 284 11.67 8.39 0.30
N GLN A 285 12.19 8.92 1.39
CA GLN A 285 11.80 8.57 2.75
C GLN A 285 11.60 9.85 3.57
N GLY A 286 10.65 9.82 4.49
CA GLY A 286 10.38 10.94 5.39
C GLY A 286 9.82 12.20 4.72
N LEU A 287 9.63 13.23 5.53
CA LEU A 287 9.14 14.54 5.10
C LEU A 287 10.31 15.43 4.66
N PHE A 288 10.25 15.95 3.45
CA PHE A 288 11.21 16.95 2.98
C PHE A 288 11.00 18.26 3.72
N LEU A 289 12.04 18.75 4.37
CA LEU A 289 12.01 19.99 5.15
C LEU A 289 12.53 21.19 4.36
N GLY A 290 13.48 20.97 3.47
CA GLY A 290 14.10 22.01 2.68
C GLY A 290 15.50 21.64 2.21
N GLU A 291 16.16 22.54 1.49
CA GLU A 291 17.51 22.33 0.98
C GLU A 291 18.42 23.55 1.23
N ILE A 292 19.71 23.31 1.42
CA ILE A 292 20.70 24.35 1.58
C ILE A 292 21.29 24.66 0.21
N LYS A 293 20.99 25.85 -0.34
CA LYS A 293 21.52 26.36 -1.59
C LYS A 293 22.26 27.68 -1.37
N LYS A 294 23.50 27.78 -1.84
CA LYS A 294 24.29 29.02 -1.78
C LYS A 294 24.28 29.66 -0.37
N ASN A 295 24.43 28.83 0.68
CA ASN A 295 24.37 29.22 2.08
C ASN A 295 23.01 29.84 2.53
N ARG A 296 21.90 29.44 1.89
CA ARG A 296 20.54 29.75 2.31
C ARG A 296 19.75 28.47 2.43
N PHE A 297 18.87 28.41 3.43
CA PHE A 297 17.89 27.36 3.56
C PHE A 297 16.62 27.75 2.80
N GLU A 298 16.17 26.88 1.89
CA GLU A 298 15.01 27.07 1.02
C GLU A 298 14.05 25.88 1.16
#